data_73dee12d7af230dd37c0bb5ec8bac017
#
_entry.id   73dee12d7af230dd37c0bb5ec8bac017
#
_cell.length_a   1.000
_cell.length_b   1.000
_cell.length_c   1.000
_cell.angle_alpha   90.00
_cell.angle_beta   90.00
_cell.angle_gamma   90.00
#
_symmetry.space_group_name_H-M   'P 1'
#
loop_
_entity.id
_entity.type
_entity.pdbx_description
1 polymer ?
#
loop_
_entity_poly.entity_id
_entity_poly.type
_entity_poly.pdbx_seq_one_letter_code
_entity_poly.pdbx_strand_id
1 'polypeptide(L)'
;VGNIFLPTLKKERKKCIEVIERITKQENQVPLGWREVPVDPEGANVGPASKDAQPFIAQYFIGSQENIDENEFDRRLYLIRKQFTHLLRNDKNLEQSKLLYACSLSSSIIVYKGMLTPSQLFPFYPDLESKDFKTHLAMVHSRFSTNTFPSWDRAQPNRYMCHNGEINTLR
;
A
#
# COMPACT_ATOMS: atom_id res chain seq x y z
N VAL A 1 7.83 2.27 -7.69
CA VAL A 1 7.60 1.27 -6.63
C VAL A 1 6.28 1.55 -5.91
N GLY A 2 5.65 0.53 -5.35
CA GLY A 2 4.45 0.71 -4.55
C GLY A 2 4.43 -0.18 -3.32
N ASN A 3 3.98 0.36 -2.19
CA ASN A 3 3.60 -0.43 -1.03
C ASN A 3 2.17 -0.93 -1.21
N ILE A 4 1.97 -2.24 -1.13
CA ILE A 4 0.70 -2.89 -1.37
C ILE A 4 0.36 -3.79 -0.18
N PHE A 5 -0.83 -3.61 0.36
CA PHE A 5 -1.45 -4.51 1.31
C PHE A 5 -2.08 -5.67 0.55
N LEU A 6 -1.81 -6.88 0.98
CA LEU A 6 -2.23 -8.12 0.35
C LEU A 6 -2.92 -9.05 1.38
N PRO A 7 -3.71 -10.04 0.93
CA PRO A 7 -4.23 -11.08 1.79
C PRO A 7 -3.14 -11.81 2.58
N THR A 8 -3.43 -12.17 3.82
CA THR A 8 -2.54 -12.97 4.68
C THR A 8 -2.54 -14.45 4.27
N LEU A 9 -3.65 -14.94 3.70
CA LEU A 9 -3.76 -16.29 3.16
C LEU A 9 -2.85 -16.46 1.94
N LYS A 10 -1.85 -17.35 2.02
CA LYS A 10 -0.83 -17.56 0.97
C LYS A 10 -1.43 -17.82 -0.41
N LYS A 11 -2.51 -18.63 -0.50
CA LYS A 11 -3.17 -18.95 -1.77
C LYS A 11 -3.78 -17.70 -2.42
N GLU A 12 -4.48 -16.88 -1.64
CA GLU A 12 -5.11 -15.65 -2.12
C GLU A 12 -4.07 -14.60 -2.49
N ARG A 13 -3.03 -14.46 -1.65
CA ARG A 13 -1.92 -13.56 -1.94
C ARG A 13 -1.24 -13.90 -3.26
N LYS A 14 -0.97 -15.19 -3.52
CA LYS A 14 -0.40 -15.66 -4.79
C LYS A 14 -1.29 -15.27 -5.97
N LYS A 15 -2.60 -15.51 -5.88
CA LYS A 15 -3.56 -15.10 -6.90
C LYS A 15 -3.54 -13.58 -7.14
N CYS A 16 -3.50 -12.78 -6.07
CA CYS A 16 -3.40 -11.32 -6.19
C CYS A 16 -2.14 -10.89 -6.92
N ILE A 17 -0.98 -11.46 -6.58
CA ILE A 17 0.30 -11.19 -7.22
C ILE A 17 0.23 -11.51 -8.72
N GLU A 18 -0.24 -12.70 -9.09
CA GLU A 18 -0.38 -13.13 -10.50
C GLU A 18 -1.27 -12.19 -11.31
N VAL A 19 -2.38 -11.73 -10.73
CA VAL A 19 -3.28 -10.78 -11.39
C VAL A 19 -2.62 -9.41 -11.56
N ILE A 20 -1.93 -8.91 -10.54
CA ILE A 20 -1.23 -7.62 -10.59
C ILE A 20 -0.13 -7.64 -11.65
N GLU A 21 0.68 -8.68 -11.69
CA GLU A 21 1.74 -8.83 -12.70
C GLU A 21 1.19 -8.96 -14.12
N ARG A 22 0.08 -9.68 -14.30
CA ARG A 22 -0.60 -9.79 -15.59
C ARG A 22 -1.08 -8.42 -16.07
N ILE A 23 -1.73 -7.63 -15.22
CA ILE A 23 -2.20 -6.28 -15.56
C ILE A 23 -1.01 -5.37 -15.88
N THR A 24 0.08 -5.47 -15.12
CA THR A 24 1.31 -4.72 -15.38
C THR A 24 1.82 -4.98 -16.81
N LYS A 25 1.86 -6.25 -17.24
CA LYS A 25 2.26 -6.62 -18.59
C LYS A 25 1.27 -6.14 -19.66
N GLN A 26 -0.03 -6.18 -19.36
CA GLN A 26 -1.08 -5.66 -20.27
C GLN A 26 -0.97 -4.15 -20.51
N GLU A 27 -0.47 -3.41 -19.53
CA GLU A 27 -0.18 -1.97 -19.66
C GLU A 27 1.23 -1.69 -20.21
N ASN A 28 1.87 -2.67 -20.84
CA ASN A 28 3.21 -2.59 -21.43
C ASN A 28 4.29 -2.15 -20.44
N GLN A 29 4.17 -2.61 -19.18
CA GLN A 29 5.17 -2.35 -18.16
C GLN A 29 5.82 -3.66 -17.71
N VAL A 30 7.01 -3.56 -17.10
CA VAL A 30 7.83 -4.71 -16.72
C VAL A 30 7.71 -4.99 -15.22
N PRO A 31 7.15 -6.14 -14.80
CA PRO A 31 7.26 -6.60 -13.43
C PRO A 31 8.74 -6.88 -13.09
N LEU A 32 9.31 -6.11 -12.16
CA LEU A 32 10.69 -6.31 -11.70
C LEU A 32 10.78 -7.23 -10.49
N GLY A 33 9.68 -7.38 -9.77
CA GLY A 33 9.59 -8.30 -8.65
C GLY A 33 8.93 -7.72 -7.40
N TRP A 34 8.91 -8.55 -6.37
CA TRP A 34 8.27 -8.26 -5.08
C TRP A 34 9.27 -8.39 -3.95
N ARG A 35 9.12 -7.54 -2.95
CA ARG A 35 9.83 -7.61 -1.68
C ARG A 35 8.82 -7.61 -0.54
N GLU A 36 8.91 -8.55 0.37
CA GLU A 36 8.19 -8.46 1.63
C GLU A 36 8.75 -7.28 2.44
N VAL A 37 7.87 -6.40 2.91
CA VAL A 37 8.26 -5.31 3.78
C VAL A 37 8.49 -5.86 5.18
N PRO A 38 9.68 -5.69 5.77
CA PRO A 38 9.91 -6.12 7.13
C PRO A 38 9.05 -5.31 8.08
N VAL A 39 8.38 -5.99 9.00
CA VAL A 39 7.54 -5.40 10.03
C VAL A 39 7.78 -6.07 11.38
N ASP A 40 7.76 -5.28 12.45
CA ASP A 40 7.88 -5.77 13.82
C ASP A 40 6.69 -5.32 14.68
N PRO A 41 5.55 -6.03 14.61
CA PRO A 41 4.38 -5.70 15.40
C PRO A 41 4.57 -5.93 16.91
N GLU A 42 5.49 -6.82 17.31
CA GLU A 42 5.80 -7.08 18.71
C GLU A 42 6.70 -5.98 19.28
N GLY A 43 7.82 -5.67 18.62
CA GLY A 43 8.71 -4.59 19.02
C GLY A 43 8.03 -3.22 19.01
N ALA A 44 7.09 -3.00 18.13
CA ALA A 44 6.25 -1.80 18.09
C ALA A 44 5.11 -1.80 19.12
N ASN A 45 4.93 -2.88 19.89
CA ASN A 45 3.81 -3.05 20.84
C ASN A 45 2.44 -2.72 20.22
N VAL A 46 2.17 -3.29 19.02
CA VAL A 46 0.90 -3.10 18.32
C VAL A 46 -0.21 -3.84 19.04
N GLY A 47 -1.35 -3.17 19.25
CA GLY A 47 -2.48 -3.75 19.96
C GLY A 47 -3.15 -4.92 19.21
N PRO A 48 -3.83 -5.84 19.92
CA PRO A 48 -4.42 -7.06 19.32
C PRO A 48 -5.32 -6.77 18.12
N ALA A 49 -6.25 -5.83 18.23
CA ALA A 49 -7.17 -5.49 17.13
C ALA A 49 -6.46 -5.02 15.85
N SER A 50 -5.33 -4.31 15.99
CA SER A 50 -4.53 -3.88 14.85
C SER A 50 -3.73 -5.05 14.25
N LYS A 51 -3.22 -5.97 15.09
CA LYS A 51 -2.54 -7.20 14.65
C LYS A 51 -3.50 -8.12 13.90
N ASP A 52 -4.69 -8.37 14.44
CA ASP A 52 -5.69 -9.25 13.83
C ASP A 52 -6.14 -8.77 12.45
N ALA A 53 -6.18 -7.44 12.27
CA ALA A 53 -6.55 -6.81 11.00
C ALA A 53 -5.35 -6.53 10.07
N GLN A 54 -4.12 -6.88 10.48
CA GLN A 54 -2.91 -6.56 9.73
C GLN A 54 -2.87 -7.32 8.39
N PRO A 55 -2.73 -6.60 7.26
CA PRO A 55 -2.50 -7.25 5.97
C PRO A 55 -1.06 -7.76 5.85
N PHE A 56 -0.81 -8.63 4.87
CA PHE A 56 0.54 -8.87 4.40
C PHE A 56 1.03 -7.64 3.61
N ILE A 57 2.21 -7.14 3.92
CA ILE A 57 2.73 -5.91 3.34
C ILE A 57 3.88 -6.22 2.40
N ALA A 58 3.76 -5.81 1.13
CA ALA A 58 4.80 -6.02 0.15
C ALA A 58 5.05 -4.78 -0.71
N GLN A 59 6.27 -4.63 -1.16
CA GLN A 59 6.67 -3.69 -2.20
C GLN A 59 6.65 -4.38 -3.55
N TYR A 60 6.05 -3.71 -4.52
CA TYR A 60 6.06 -4.13 -5.91
C TYR A 60 6.88 -3.17 -6.76
N PHE A 61 7.83 -3.70 -7.49
CA PHE A 61 8.73 -2.94 -8.35
C PHE A 61 8.31 -3.13 -9.80
N ILE A 62 8.15 -2.01 -10.51
CA ILE A 62 7.77 -1.96 -11.92
C ILE A 62 8.78 -1.10 -12.67
N GLY A 63 9.25 -1.59 -13.81
CA GLY A 63 10.04 -0.84 -14.76
C GLY A 63 9.21 -0.44 -15.97
N SER A 64 9.61 0.63 -16.65
CA SER A 64 9.06 0.98 -17.95
C SER A 64 9.65 0.09 -19.03
N GLN A 65 8.83 -0.41 -19.94
CA GLN A 65 9.28 -1.14 -21.13
C GLN A 65 9.60 -0.19 -22.29
N GLU A 66 8.99 1.00 -22.29
CA GLU A 66 9.11 1.99 -23.33
C GLU A 66 9.91 3.20 -22.85
N ASN A 67 10.52 3.94 -23.74
CA ASN A 67 11.15 5.22 -23.42
C ASN A 67 10.05 6.30 -23.33
N ILE A 68 9.29 6.28 -22.25
CA ILE A 68 8.23 7.25 -21.94
C ILE A 68 8.69 8.20 -20.84
N ASP A 69 8.10 9.40 -20.82
CA ASP A 69 8.39 10.35 -19.76
C ASP A 69 7.79 9.93 -18.40
N GLU A 70 8.22 10.58 -17.32
CA GLU A 70 7.81 10.23 -15.97
C GLU A 70 6.30 10.40 -15.74
N ASN A 71 5.67 11.39 -16.36
CA ASN A 71 4.24 11.66 -16.24
C ASN A 71 3.42 10.56 -16.91
N GLU A 72 3.84 10.11 -18.10
CA GLU A 72 3.18 8.99 -18.79
C GLU A 72 3.39 7.70 -18.02
N PHE A 73 4.59 7.47 -17.46
CA PHE A 73 4.83 6.31 -16.61
C PHE A 73 3.92 6.31 -15.37
N ASP A 74 3.78 7.44 -14.67
CA ASP A 74 2.88 7.54 -13.52
C ASP A 74 1.39 7.35 -13.92
N ARG A 75 0.98 7.76 -15.11
CA ARG A 75 -0.36 7.42 -15.65
C ARG A 75 -0.54 5.91 -15.83
N ARG A 76 0.47 5.20 -16.36
CA ARG A 76 0.43 3.74 -16.48
C ARG A 76 0.35 3.08 -15.11
N LEU A 77 1.15 3.53 -14.15
CA LEU A 77 1.09 3.05 -12.77
C LEU A 77 -0.29 3.30 -12.14
N TYR A 78 -0.91 4.46 -12.42
CA TYR A 78 -2.28 4.74 -11.98
C TYR A 78 -3.30 3.76 -12.58
N LEU A 79 -3.22 3.48 -13.90
CA LEU A 79 -4.12 2.55 -14.58
C LEU A 79 -3.97 1.13 -14.03
N ILE A 80 -2.73 0.65 -13.88
CA ILE A 80 -2.43 -0.65 -13.28
C ILE A 80 -3.08 -0.74 -11.89
N ARG A 81 -2.84 0.25 -11.03
CA ARG A 81 -3.41 0.32 -9.70
C ARG A 81 -4.94 0.27 -9.70
N LYS A 82 -5.58 1.05 -10.55
CA LYS A 82 -7.05 1.10 -10.64
C LYS A 82 -7.64 -0.21 -11.09
N GLN A 83 -7.05 -0.84 -12.13
CA GLN A 83 -7.53 -2.10 -12.67
C GLN A 83 -7.44 -3.23 -11.64
N PHE A 84 -6.27 -3.47 -11.05
CA PHE A 84 -6.15 -4.57 -10.09
C PHE A 84 -6.97 -4.33 -8.82
N THR A 85 -7.04 -3.09 -8.35
CA THR A 85 -7.87 -2.76 -7.18
C THR A 85 -9.34 -3.07 -7.47
N HIS A 86 -9.85 -2.67 -8.64
CA HIS A 86 -11.24 -2.93 -9.02
C HIS A 86 -11.51 -4.44 -9.15
N LEU A 87 -10.65 -5.16 -9.84
CA LEU A 87 -10.83 -6.59 -10.06
C LEU A 87 -10.77 -7.40 -8.76
N LEU A 88 -9.73 -7.19 -7.97
CA LEU A 88 -9.45 -8.03 -6.82
C LEU A 88 -10.30 -7.70 -5.58
N ARG A 89 -10.62 -6.41 -5.34
CA ARG A 89 -11.51 -6.06 -4.23
C ARG A 89 -12.95 -6.49 -4.44
N ASN A 90 -13.38 -6.71 -5.69
CA ASN A 90 -14.71 -7.20 -6.05
C ASN A 90 -14.74 -8.71 -6.36
N ASP A 91 -13.62 -9.41 -6.26
CA ASP A 91 -13.57 -10.86 -6.48
C ASP A 91 -14.21 -11.61 -5.31
N LYS A 92 -15.40 -12.17 -5.55
CA LYS A 92 -16.15 -12.95 -4.55
C LYS A 92 -15.49 -14.27 -4.14
N ASN A 93 -14.47 -14.70 -4.89
CA ASN A 93 -13.69 -15.92 -4.57
C ASN A 93 -12.48 -15.62 -3.69
N LEU A 94 -12.30 -14.37 -3.23
CA LEU A 94 -11.28 -13.98 -2.28
C LEU A 94 -11.97 -13.62 -0.95
N GLU A 95 -11.74 -14.42 0.08
CA GLU A 95 -12.28 -14.19 1.43
C GLU A 95 -11.71 -12.89 2.03
N GLN A 96 -10.42 -12.64 1.77
CA GLN A 96 -9.69 -11.49 2.26
C GLN A 96 -9.53 -10.36 1.23
N SER A 97 -10.43 -10.27 0.23
CA SER A 97 -10.37 -9.24 -0.82
C SER A 97 -10.29 -7.81 -0.26
N LYS A 98 -10.88 -7.55 0.90
CA LYS A 98 -10.88 -6.24 1.58
C LYS A 98 -9.50 -5.83 2.11
N LEU A 99 -8.60 -6.77 2.36
CA LEU A 99 -7.23 -6.49 2.78
C LEU A 99 -6.37 -5.95 1.63
N LEU A 100 -6.79 -6.18 0.37
CA LEU A 100 -6.05 -5.65 -0.78
C LEU A 100 -6.18 -4.13 -0.86
N TYR A 101 -5.05 -3.45 -0.79
CA TYR A 101 -4.99 -2.00 -0.97
C TYR A 101 -3.60 -1.54 -1.43
N ALA A 102 -3.55 -0.71 -2.48
CA ALA A 102 -2.31 -0.05 -2.87
C ALA A 102 -2.15 1.26 -2.09
N CYS A 103 -1.28 1.27 -1.10
CA CYS A 103 -0.94 2.49 -0.35
C CYS A 103 -0.34 3.53 -1.28
N SER A 104 0.60 3.10 -2.12
CA SER A 104 1.20 3.86 -3.21
C SER A 104 1.53 2.96 -4.38
N LEU A 105 1.61 3.52 -5.56
CA LEU A 105 2.24 2.97 -6.75
C LEU A 105 2.61 4.15 -7.64
N SER A 106 3.86 4.58 -7.60
CA SER A 106 4.34 5.82 -8.22
C SER A 106 5.85 5.75 -8.48
N SER A 107 6.34 6.58 -9.38
CA SER A 107 7.77 6.81 -9.62
C SER A 107 8.43 7.65 -8.53
N SER A 108 7.66 8.52 -7.86
CA SER A 108 8.18 9.56 -6.97
C SER A 108 7.72 9.45 -5.50
N ILE A 109 6.70 8.63 -5.19
CA ILE A 109 6.11 8.56 -3.85
C ILE A 109 6.06 7.13 -3.34
N ILE A 110 6.44 6.96 -2.07
CA ILE A 110 6.18 5.73 -1.32
C ILE A 110 5.41 6.06 -0.03
N VAL A 111 4.42 5.25 0.33
CA VAL A 111 3.59 5.46 1.51
C VAL A 111 3.73 4.30 2.47
N TYR A 112 4.21 4.57 3.68
CA TYR A 112 4.16 3.69 4.83
C TYR A 112 3.03 4.15 5.75
N LYS A 113 2.11 3.28 6.07
CA LYS A 113 0.95 3.58 6.92
C LYS A 113 0.36 2.34 7.57
N GLY A 114 -0.50 2.54 8.57
CA GLY A 114 -1.18 1.43 9.22
C GLY A 114 -2.05 1.87 10.38
N MET A 115 -2.68 0.91 11.06
CA MET A 115 -3.38 1.14 12.31
C MET A 115 -2.36 1.24 13.45
N LEU A 116 -1.57 2.31 13.43
CA LEU A 116 -0.43 2.56 14.31
C LEU A 116 -0.58 3.93 14.98
N THR A 117 -0.10 4.05 16.20
CA THR A 117 0.15 5.34 16.81
C THR A 117 1.44 5.95 16.26
N PRO A 118 1.67 7.27 16.42
CA PRO A 118 2.91 7.90 15.96
C PRO A 118 4.20 7.23 16.48
N SER A 119 4.19 6.80 17.76
CA SER A 119 5.32 6.13 18.38
C SER A 119 5.56 4.71 17.88
N GLN A 120 4.56 4.09 17.24
CA GLN A 120 4.67 2.73 16.72
C GLN A 120 5.19 2.68 15.29
N LEU A 121 5.11 3.77 14.52
CA LEU A 121 5.39 3.76 13.09
C LEU A 121 6.82 3.29 12.76
N PHE A 122 7.81 3.88 13.40
CA PHE A 122 9.22 3.56 13.17
C PHE A 122 9.59 2.15 13.69
N PRO A 123 9.27 1.78 14.93
CA PRO A 123 9.52 0.41 15.39
C PRO A 123 8.80 -0.65 14.54
N PHE A 124 7.61 -0.35 14.03
CA PHE A 124 6.86 -1.28 13.18
C PHE A 124 7.48 -1.47 11.80
N TYR A 125 8.04 -0.40 11.21
CA TYR A 125 8.66 -0.43 9.89
C TYR A 125 10.18 -0.17 10.00
N PRO A 126 11.00 -1.20 10.21
CA PRO A 126 12.46 -1.04 10.30
C PRO A 126 13.09 -0.34 9.09
N ASP A 127 12.46 -0.42 7.91
CA ASP A 127 12.89 0.32 6.72
C ASP A 127 13.02 1.83 6.97
N LEU A 128 12.14 2.41 7.79
CA LEU A 128 12.12 3.85 8.07
C LEU A 128 13.27 4.28 8.99
N GLU A 129 13.90 3.36 9.70
CA GLU A 129 15.07 3.61 10.55
C GLU A 129 16.40 3.47 9.80
N SER A 130 16.35 2.98 8.55
CA SER A 130 17.54 2.81 7.73
C SER A 130 18.18 4.15 7.39
N LYS A 131 19.49 4.26 7.58
CA LYS A 131 20.29 5.44 7.21
C LYS A 131 20.29 5.70 5.70
N ASP A 132 19.96 4.69 4.89
CA ASP A 132 19.86 4.79 3.45
C ASP A 132 18.49 5.24 2.96
N PHE A 133 17.48 5.22 3.85
CA PHE A 133 16.14 5.71 3.54
C PHE A 133 16.12 7.24 3.64
N LYS A 134 16.36 7.90 2.52
CA LYS A 134 16.47 9.36 2.44
C LYS A 134 15.34 9.95 1.63
N THR A 135 14.79 11.08 2.09
CA THR A 135 13.81 11.88 1.35
C THR A 135 14.03 13.35 1.64
N HIS A 136 13.68 14.21 0.68
CA HIS A 136 13.68 15.66 0.88
C HIS A 136 12.34 16.19 1.41
N LEU A 137 11.27 15.39 1.36
CA LEU A 137 9.94 15.73 1.85
C LEU A 137 9.30 14.53 2.51
N ALA A 138 8.78 14.71 3.71
CA ALA A 138 7.94 13.72 4.38
C ALA A 138 6.58 14.35 4.73
N MET A 139 5.50 13.72 4.27
CA MET A 139 4.14 14.05 4.65
C MET A 139 3.68 13.08 5.74
N VAL A 140 3.39 13.59 6.94
CA VAL A 140 3.09 12.77 8.12
C VAL A 140 1.70 13.12 8.67
N HIS A 141 0.94 12.10 9.03
CA HIS A 141 -0.36 12.27 9.68
C HIS A 141 -0.57 11.20 10.76
N SER A 142 -1.02 11.62 11.95
CA SER A 142 -1.12 10.76 13.13
C SER A 142 -2.55 10.34 13.49
N ARG A 143 -3.56 10.82 12.79
CA ARG A 143 -4.97 10.62 13.17
C ARG A 143 -5.77 9.98 12.06
N PHE A 144 -6.77 9.18 12.44
CA PHE A 144 -7.86 8.76 11.57
C PHE A 144 -8.94 9.84 11.51
N SER A 145 -9.80 9.80 10.49
CA SER A 145 -11.03 10.58 10.49
C SER A 145 -11.94 10.15 11.65
N THR A 146 -12.54 11.10 12.36
CA THR A 146 -13.33 10.86 13.57
C THR A 146 -14.61 10.06 13.32
N ASN A 147 -15.13 10.07 12.09
CA ASN A 147 -16.42 9.46 11.73
C ASN A 147 -16.29 8.18 10.88
N THR A 148 -15.12 7.58 10.83
CA THR A 148 -14.88 6.30 10.13
C THR A 148 -14.26 5.28 11.07
N PHE A 149 -14.72 4.02 10.99
CA PHE A 149 -14.04 2.94 11.68
C PHE A 149 -12.60 2.84 11.19
N PRO A 150 -11.61 2.77 12.09
CA PRO A 150 -10.21 2.59 11.74
C PRO A 150 -9.99 1.30 10.94
N SER A 151 -9.14 1.37 9.93
CA SER A 151 -8.63 0.21 9.21
C SER A 151 -7.28 0.52 8.58
N TRP A 152 -6.52 -0.50 8.24
CA TRP A 152 -5.18 -0.33 7.67
C TRP A 152 -5.18 0.50 6.39
N ASP A 153 -6.17 0.31 5.51
CA ASP A 153 -6.31 1.04 4.26
C ASP A 153 -6.80 2.49 4.44
N ARG A 154 -7.54 2.77 5.52
CA ARG A 154 -8.04 4.11 5.83
C ARG A 154 -7.06 4.97 6.63
N ALA A 155 -5.98 4.40 7.15
CA ALA A 155 -4.90 5.18 7.73
C ALA A 155 -4.39 6.23 6.74
N GLN A 156 -4.00 7.39 7.24
CA GLN A 156 -3.37 8.44 6.43
C GLN A 156 -1.85 8.28 6.44
N PRO A 157 -1.15 8.85 5.46
CA PRO A 157 -1.64 9.68 4.36
C PRO A 157 -2.28 8.88 3.23
N ASN A 158 -3.08 9.58 2.41
CA ASN A 158 -3.66 9.04 1.19
C ASN A 158 -2.87 9.54 -0.02
N ARG A 159 -1.76 8.88 -0.34
CA ARG A 159 -0.81 9.24 -1.41
C ARG A 159 -0.28 10.66 -1.26
N TYR A 160 -0.83 11.62 -2.00
CA TYR A 160 -0.43 13.03 -2.01
C TYR A 160 -1.17 13.89 -0.98
N MET A 161 -2.04 13.30 -0.15
CA MET A 161 -2.92 14.09 0.71
C MET A 161 -2.98 13.48 2.12
N CYS A 162 -2.86 14.35 3.11
CA CYS A 162 -3.31 14.07 4.46
C CYS A 162 -4.11 15.28 4.99
N HIS A 163 -5.15 15.00 5.76
CA HIS A 163 -6.10 16.03 6.15
C HIS A 163 -6.66 15.77 7.54
N ASN A 164 -6.75 16.80 8.35
CA ASN A 164 -7.25 16.73 9.73
C ASN A 164 -8.74 17.06 9.86
N GLY A 165 -9.43 17.30 8.76
CA GLY A 165 -10.86 17.63 8.74
C GLY A 165 -11.76 16.40 8.69
N GLU A 166 -13.04 16.64 8.79
CA GLU A 166 -14.09 15.63 8.62
C GLU A 166 -14.20 15.25 7.13
N ILE A 167 -13.57 14.16 6.75
CA ILE A 167 -13.78 13.55 5.43
C ILE A 167 -14.76 12.40 5.64
N ASN A 168 -16.05 12.71 5.57
CA ASN A 168 -17.10 11.82 6.08
C ASN A 168 -17.98 11.20 5.03
N THR A 169 -17.69 11.35 3.77
CA THR A 169 -18.60 10.87 2.76
C THR A 169 -18.07 9.68 2.01
N LEU A 170 -18.44 8.52 2.48
CA LEU A 170 -18.74 7.40 1.61
C LEU A 170 -20.22 7.51 1.22
N ARG A 171 -20.49 8.17 0.13
CA ARG A 171 -21.71 7.98 -0.62
C ARG A 171 -21.47 6.96 -1.69
#